data_05e5f6846f1117232a0e7dab2d35eedf
#
_entry.id   05e5f6846f1117232a0e7dab2d35eedf
#
_cell.length_a   1.000
_cell.length_b   1.000
_cell.length_c   1.000
_cell.angle_alpha   90.00
_cell.angle_beta   90.00
_cell.angle_gamma   90.00
#
_symmetry.space_group_name_H-M   'P 1'
#
loop_
_entity.id
_entity.type
_entity.pdbx_description
1 polymer ?
#
loop_
_entity_poly.entity_id
_entity_poly.type
_entity_poly.pdbx_seq_one_letter_code
_entity_poly.pdbx_strand_id
1 'polypeptide(L)'
;MARFSGKVMLISGGARGQGAVEARLLVAEGARVILGDVLEAEGAALASELGPAAQFFKLDVTKEADWARAVAAAEALGPLTGLVNNAGIYVPKLMMETDAALFERHTSVNQLGCFLGMKAVVPTMERAGGGSIVNISSTAGLRGSARAFAYGATKWALRGMTKSAALELAPRGIRVNSVHPGPIATPMLDIRTPEENAARLTSVPMGRQGTAEEVARLVLFLLSDESSYMTGSELAIDGGATL
;
A
#
# COMPACT_ATOMS: atom_id res chain seq x y z
N MET A 1 8.85 18.15 16.87
CA MET A 1 9.59 16.91 16.54
C MET A 1 8.97 16.32 15.29
N ALA A 2 9.76 15.63 14.46
CA ALA A 2 9.21 14.95 13.27
C ALA A 2 8.28 13.80 13.73
N ARG A 3 7.14 13.62 13.06
CA ARG A 3 6.05 12.69 13.46
C ARG A 3 6.48 11.23 13.61
N PHE A 4 7.51 10.82 12.87
CA PHE A 4 7.99 9.43 12.82
C PHE A 4 9.39 9.25 13.38
N SER A 5 9.90 10.22 14.16
CA SER A 5 11.23 10.13 14.75
C SER A 5 11.40 8.86 15.59
N GLY A 6 12.43 8.07 15.29
CA GLY A 6 12.72 6.80 15.97
C GLY A 6 11.83 5.61 15.54
N LYS A 7 10.90 5.80 14.61
CA LYS A 7 10.01 4.75 14.09
C LYS A 7 10.56 4.15 12.79
N VAL A 8 10.33 2.85 12.57
CA VAL A 8 10.65 2.14 11.32
C VAL A 8 9.36 1.79 10.59
N MET A 9 9.35 2.03 9.27
CA MET A 9 8.23 1.74 8.36
C MET A 9 8.68 0.74 7.28
N LEU A 10 7.85 -0.24 6.98
CA LEU A 10 8.05 -1.18 5.87
C LEU A 10 7.00 -0.88 4.78
N ILE A 11 7.45 -0.64 3.55
CA ILE A 11 6.58 -0.37 2.40
C ILE A 11 6.80 -1.47 1.38
N SER A 12 5.76 -2.23 1.03
CA SER A 12 5.80 -3.13 -0.11
C SER A 12 5.44 -2.38 -1.41
N GLY A 13 6.11 -2.68 -2.52
CA GLY A 13 5.98 -1.88 -3.74
C GLY A 13 6.59 -0.49 -3.59
N GLY A 14 7.69 -0.39 -2.83
CA GLY A 14 8.31 0.88 -2.43
C GLY A 14 9.24 1.50 -3.45
N ALA A 15 9.57 0.81 -4.55
CA ALA A 15 10.62 1.27 -5.49
C ALA A 15 10.15 2.43 -6.40
N ARG A 16 8.86 2.54 -6.69
CA ARG A 16 8.30 3.56 -7.60
C ARG A 16 6.86 3.94 -7.26
N GLY A 17 6.31 4.91 -8.00
CA GLY A 17 4.91 5.33 -7.88
C GLY A 17 4.54 5.82 -6.49
N GLN A 18 3.39 5.41 -5.97
CA GLN A 18 2.91 5.83 -4.66
C GLN A 18 3.87 5.44 -3.54
N GLY A 19 4.35 4.19 -3.52
CA GLY A 19 5.27 3.72 -2.47
C GLY A 19 6.57 4.51 -2.38
N ALA A 20 7.13 4.95 -3.51
CA ALA A 20 8.31 5.81 -3.51
C ALA A 20 8.03 7.20 -2.93
N VAL A 21 6.85 7.77 -3.21
CA VAL A 21 6.45 9.07 -2.64
C VAL A 21 6.17 8.95 -1.15
N GLU A 22 5.52 7.88 -0.72
CA GLU A 22 5.31 7.55 0.70
C GLU A 22 6.65 7.46 1.45
N ALA A 23 7.63 6.77 0.86
CA ALA A 23 8.97 6.65 1.45
C ALA A 23 9.66 8.00 1.62
N ARG A 24 9.63 8.86 0.58
CA ARG A 24 10.22 10.21 0.64
C ARG A 24 9.62 11.05 1.75
N LEU A 25 8.29 11.05 1.85
CA LEU A 25 7.61 11.83 2.88
C LEU A 25 7.85 11.27 4.28
N LEU A 26 7.85 9.94 4.46
CA LEU A 26 8.16 9.31 5.75
C LEU A 26 9.58 9.64 6.22
N VAL A 27 10.57 9.56 5.32
CA VAL A 27 11.96 9.94 5.64
C VAL A 27 12.06 11.42 5.98
N ALA A 28 11.40 12.29 5.21
CA ALA A 28 11.38 13.73 5.50
C ALA A 28 10.78 14.05 6.87
N GLU A 29 9.89 13.17 7.38
CA GLU A 29 9.28 13.28 8.71
C GLU A 29 9.95 12.42 9.78
N GLY A 30 11.19 11.96 9.52
CA GLY A 30 12.07 11.34 10.51
C GLY A 30 11.96 9.84 10.67
N ALA A 31 11.20 9.15 9.81
CA ALA A 31 11.15 7.68 9.79
C ALA A 31 12.44 7.08 9.23
N ARG A 32 12.73 5.84 9.62
CA ARG A 32 13.56 4.92 8.84
C ARG A 32 12.66 4.02 8.02
N VAL A 33 13.03 3.71 6.77
CA VAL A 33 12.15 3.01 5.84
C VAL A 33 12.84 1.82 5.20
N ILE A 34 12.17 0.67 5.21
CA ILE A 34 12.50 -0.47 4.34
C ILE A 34 11.64 -0.37 3.08
N LEU A 35 12.30 -0.27 1.92
CA LEU A 35 11.70 -0.28 0.60
C LEU A 35 11.67 -1.72 0.08
N GLY A 36 10.56 -2.42 0.27
CA GLY A 36 10.39 -3.78 -0.24
C GLY A 36 9.84 -3.76 -1.67
N ASP A 37 10.56 -4.31 -2.64
CA ASP A 37 10.11 -4.41 -4.03
C ASP A 37 10.86 -5.52 -4.78
N VAL A 38 10.32 -5.96 -5.93
CA VAL A 38 11.03 -6.82 -6.88
C VAL A 38 11.90 -6.03 -7.86
N LEU A 39 11.71 -4.72 -7.97
CA LEU A 39 12.42 -3.80 -8.85
C LEU A 39 13.74 -3.35 -8.19
N GLU A 40 14.78 -4.17 -8.33
CA GLU A 40 16.05 -4.00 -7.61
C GLU A 40 16.77 -2.69 -7.99
N ALA A 41 16.83 -2.35 -9.27
CA ALA A 41 17.54 -1.16 -9.73
C ALA A 41 16.88 0.13 -9.24
N GLU A 42 15.56 0.24 -9.40
CA GLU A 42 14.78 1.41 -8.98
C GLU A 42 14.77 1.54 -7.45
N GLY A 43 14.63 0.41 -6.73
CA GLY A 43 14.63 0.40 -5.27
C GLY A 43 15.98 0.79 -4.69
N ALA A 44 17.10 0.30 -5.26
CA ALA A 44 18.44 0.67 -4.84
C ALA A 44 18.74 2.15 -5.13
N ALA A 45 18.30 2.67 -6.29
CA ALA A 45 18.45 4.07 -6.64
C ALA A 45 17.70 4.98 -5.65
N LEU A 46 16.45 4.64 -5.31
CA LEU A 46 15.66 5.39 -4.33
C LEU A 46 16.28 5.33 -2.92
N ALA A 47 16.75 4.16 -2.49
CA ALA A 47 17.43 4.05 -1.20
C ALA A 47 18.70 4.91 -1.14
N SER A 48 19.47 4.95 -2.22
CA SER A 48 20.64 5.84 -2.34
C SER A 48 20.26 7.32 -2.29
N GLU A 49 19.18 7.72 -2.96
CA GLU A 49 18.63 9.09 -2.92
C GLU A 49 18.24 9.50 -1.49
N LEU A 50 17.58 8.59 -0.75
CA LEU A 50 17.07 8.86 0.59
C LEU A 50 18.15 8.74 1.68
N GLY A 51 19.32 8.21 1.35
CA GLY A 51 20.45 8.08 2.24
C GLY A 51 20.25 7.09 3.37
N PRO A 52 20.91 7.28 4.53
CA PRO A 52 20.95 6.28 5.62
C PRO A 52 19.60 6.01 6.30
N ALA A 53 18.58 6.80 6.01
CA ALA A 53 17.23 6.61 6.55
C ALA A 53 16.42 5.57 5.78
N ALA A 54 16.87 5.15 4.58
CA ALA A 54 16.17 4.16 3.77
C ALA A 54 17.08 3.01 3.37
N GLN A 55 16.52 1.81 3.35
CA GLN A 55 17.18 0.61 2.87
C GLN A 55 16.27 -0.12 1.89
N PHE A 56 16.81 -0.49 0.73
CA PHE A 56 16.12 -1.37 -0.22
C PHE A 56 16.25 -2.83 0.21
N PHE A 57 15.16 -3.57 0.07
CA PHE A 57 15.10 -5.01 0.29
C PHE A 57 14.32 -5.70 -0.85
N LYS A 58 14.93 -6.69 -1.50
CA LYS A 58 14.24 -7.47 -2.54
C LYS A 58 13.12 -8.28 -1.89
N LEU A 59 11.88 -7.92 -2.19
CA LEU A 59 10.67 -8.51 -1.61
C LEU A 59 9.69 -8.93 -2.71
N ASP A 60 9.56 -10.23 -2.92
CA ASP A 60 8.43 -10.81 -3.61
C ASP A 60 7.32 -11.04 -2.57
N VAL A 61 6.27 -10.23 -2.61
CA VAL A 61 5.19 -10.26 -1.63
C VAL A 61 4.42 -11.59 -1.58
N THR A 62 4.57 -12.43 -2.61
CA THR A 62 3.95 -13.76 -2.66
C THR A 62 4.71 -14.81 -1.85
N LYS A 63 5.89 -14.45 -1.31
CA LYS A 63 6.79 -15.37 -0.61
C LYS A 63 6.90 -15.04 0.87
N GLU A 64 6.41 -15.93 1.72
CA GLU A 64 6.46 -15.76 3.18
C GLU A 64 7.90 -15.59 3.71
N ALA A 65 8.88 -16.31 3.12
CA ALA A 65 10.27 -16.18 3.47
C ALA A 65 10.88 -14.81 3.18
N ASP A 66 10.41 -14.13 2.12
CA ASP A 66 10.88 -12.78 1.79
C ASP A 66 10.35 -11.77 2.83
N TRP A 67 9.11 -11.92 3.24
CA TRP A 67 8.54 -11.11 4.33
C TRP A 67 9.29 -11.28 5.64
N ALA A 68 9.62 -12.53 6.02
CA ALA A 68 10.38 -12.79 7.25
C ALA A 68 11.74 -12.08 7.23
N ARG A 69 12.45 -12.12 6.10
CA ARG A 69 13.72 -11.40 5.94
C ARG A 69 13.57 -9.88 5.93
N ALA A 70 12.53 -9.36 5.29
CA ALA A 70 12.25 -7.92 5.26
C ALA A 70 11.93 -7.37 6.67
N VAL A 71 11.17 -8.12 7.46
CA VAL A 71 10.87 -7.78 8.86
C VAL A 71 12.15 -7.79 9.71
N ALA A 72 13.00 -8.81 9.56
CA ALA A 72 14.28 -8.86 10.27
C ALA A 72 15.20 -7.67 9.92
N ALA A 73 15.22 -7.26 8.64
CA ALA A 73 15.95 -6.07 8.21
C ALA A 73 15.36 -4.79 8.83
N ALA A 74 14.03 -4.69 8.95
CA ALA A 74 13.38 -3.56 9.61
C ALA A 74 13.70 -3.50 11.11
N GLU A 75 13.67 -4.63 11.81
CA GLU A 75 14.03 -4.73 13.24
C GLU A 75 15.48 -4.29 13.50
N ALA A 76 16.39 -4.57 12.58
CA ALA A 76 17.78 -4.12 12.69
C ALA A 76 17.94 -2.59 12.63
N LEU A 77 16.98 -1.90 12.02
CA LEU A 77 16.95 -0.43 12.00
C LEU A 77 16.30 0.17 13.26
N GLY A 78 15.43 -0.56 13.95
CA GLY A 78 14.72 -0.06 15.12
C GLY A 78 13.30 -0.64 15.26
N PRO A 79 12.43 -0.04 16.09
CA PRO A 79 11.07 -0.53 16.30
C PRO A 79 10.23 -0.40 15.02
N LEU A 80 9.84 -1.53 14.44
CA LEU A 80 8.92 -1.58 13.30
C LEU A 80 7.50 -1.28 13.79
N THR A 81 7.00 -0.10 13.47
CA THR A 81 5.68 0.39 13.92
C THR A 81 4.72 0.70 12.78
N GLY A 82 5.16 0.61 11.53
CA GLY A 82 4.29 0.85 10.39
C GLY A 82 4.52 -0.12 9.23
N LEU A 83 3.41 -0.55 8.61
CA LEU A 83 3.39 -1.30 7.35
C LEU A 83 2.49 -0.62 6.35
N VAL A 84 2.99 -0.42 5.13
CA VAL A 84 2.16 -0.07 3.98
C VAL A 84 2.16 -1.24 2.98
N ASN A 85 1.02 -1.93 2.89
CA ASN A 85 0.77 -2.92 1.85
C ASN A 85 0.35 -2.18 0.56
N ASN A 86 1.35 -1.66 -0.17
CA ASN A 86 1.15 -0.90 -1.40
C ASN A 86 1.42 -1.72 -2.66
N ALA A 87 2.21 -2.79 -2.60
CA ALA A 87 2.48 -3.66 -3.74
C ALA A 87 1.20 -4.15 -4.40
N GLY A 88 1.14 -4.05 -5.72
CA GLY A 88 0.00 -4.52 -6.47
C GLY A 88 0.23 -4.48 -7.98
N ILE A 89 -0.48 -5.34 -8.68
CA ILE A 89 -0.51 -5.38 -10.15
C ILE A 89 -1.92 -5.05 -10.63
N TYR A 90 -1.99 -4.46 -11.83
CA TYR A 90 -3.23 -4.18 -12.54
C TYR A 90 -3.06 -4.53 -14.02
N VAL A 91 -3.85 -5.48 -14.51
CA VAL A 91 -3.95 -5.84 -15.93
C VAL A 91 -5.41 -5.70 -16.34
N PRO A 92 -5.76 -4.70 -17.18
CA PRO A 92 -7.14 -4.47 -17.59
C PRO A 92 -7.60 -5.57 -18.56
N LYS A 93 -8.59 -6.36 -18.14
CA LYS A 93 -9.22 -7.43 -18.93
C LYS A 93 -10.72 -7.51 -18.60
N LEU A 94 -11.53 -7.81 -19.62
CA LEU A 94 -12.93 -8.21 -19.40
C LEU A 94 -12.99 -9.56 -18.70
N MET A 95 -14.11 -9.88 -18.06
CA MET A 95 -14.28 -11.17 -17.38
C MET A 95 -14.01 -12.36 -18.31
N MET A 96 -14.57 -12.36 -19.50
CA MET A 96 -14.39 -13.44 -20.48
C MET A 96 -12.98 -13.53 -21.10
N GLU A 97 -12.16 -12.49 -20.92
CA GLU A 97 -10.75 -12.45 -21.36
C GLU A 97 -9.78 -12.78 -20.23
N THR A 98 -10.29 -12.91 -19.01
CA THR A 98 -9.49 -13.21 -17.82
C THR A 98 -9.39 -14.71 -17.66
N ASP A 99 -8.22 -15.29 -17.95
CA ASP A 99 -7.96 -16.70 -17.66
C ASP A 99 -7.62 -16.94 -16.19
N ALA A 100 -7.59 -18.21 -15.79
CA ALA A 100 -7.30 -18.61 -14.41
C ALA A 100 -5.93 -18.14 -13.95
N ALA A 101 -4.91 -18.21 -14.80
CA ALA A 101 -3.54 -17.83 -14.46
C ALA A 101 -3.44 -16.32 -14.15
N LEU A 102 -4.11 -15.47 -14.92
CA LEU A 102 -4.17 -14.03 -14.68
C LEU A 102 -4.94 -13.72 -13.37
N PHE A 103 -6.04 -14.43 -13.13
CA PHE A 103 -6.82 -14.29 -11.89
C PHE A 103 -5.98 -14.68 -10.67
N GLU A 104 -5.32 -15.84 -10.72
CA GLU A 104 -4.43 -16.32 -9.67
C GLU A 104 -3.26 -15.37 -9.41
N ARG A 105 -2.66 -14.82 -10.48
CA ARG A 105 -1.58 -13.84 -10.35
C ARG A 105 -2.04 -12.59 -9.60
N HIS A 106 -3.22 -12.05 -9.90
CA HIS A 106 -3.78 -10.92 -9.14
C HIS A 106 -4.03 -11.31 -7.68
N THR A 107 -4.61 -12.47 -7.43
CA THR A 107 -4.88 -12.95 -6.07
C THR A 107 -3.59 -13.14 -5.28
N SER A 108 -2.57 -13.75 -5.89
CA SER A 108 -1.29 -13.98 -5.22
C SER A 108 -0.58 -12.67 -4.85
N VAL A 109 -0.51 -11.70 -5.76
CA VAL A 109 0.19 -10.45 -5.49
C VAL A 109 -0.64 -9.51 -4.61
N ASN A 110 -1.89 -9.20 -5.02
CA ASN A 110 -2.65 -8.12 -4.40
C ASN A 110 -3.34 -8.54 -3.10
N GLN A 111 -3.70 -9.82 -2.95
CA GLN A 111 -4.46 -10.31 -1.80
C GLN A 111 -3.58 -11.15 -0.87
N LEU A 112 -3.00 -12.25 -1.35
CA LEU A 112 -2.13 -13.10 -0.53
C LEU A 112 -0.91 -12.31 -0.03
N GLY A 113 -0.27 -11.52 -0.89
CA GLY A 113 0.86 -10.67 -0.51
C GLY A 113 0.52 -9.71 0.63
N CYS A 114 -0.66 -9.08 0.58
CA CYS A 114 -1.15 -8.22 1.66
C CYS A 114 -1.38 -8.99 2.97
N PHE A 115 -1.97 -10.17 2.90
CA PHE A 115 -2.13 -11.06 4.06
C PHE A 115 -0.79 -11.44 4.69
N LEU A 116 0.16 -11.89 3.88
CA LEU A 116 1.50 -12.28 4.35
C LEU A 116 2.22 -11.11 5.02
N GLY A 117 2.10 -9.90 4.45
CA GLY A 117 2.65 -8.69 5.04
C GLY A 117 2.09 -8.39 6.42
N MET A 118 0.76 -8.38 6.56
CA MET A 118 0.10 -8.20 7.85
C MET A 118 0.55 -9.25 8.86
N LYS A 119 0.51 -10.54 8.48
CA LYS A 119 0.93 -11.65 9.33
C LYS A 119 2.38 -11.53 9.81
N ALA A 120 3.29 -11.11 8.92
CA ALA A 120 4.71 -11.04 9.22
C ALA A 120 5.08 -9.95 10.23
N VAL A 121 4.41 -8.78 10.17
CA VAL A 121 4.78 -7.63 11.02
C VAL A 121 4.17 -7.67 12.42
N VAL A 122 3.06 -8.40 12.61
CA VAL A 122 2.31 -8.39 13.87
C VAL A 122 3.16 -8.73 15.09
N PRO A 123 3.96 -9.83 15.11
CA PRO A 123 4.76 -10.15 16.31
C PRO A 123 5.77 -9.07 16.66
N THR A 124 6.33 -8.39 15.66
CA THR A 124 7.31 -7.32 15.84
C THR A 124 6.66 -6.04 16.33
N MET A 125 5.51 -5.68 15.76
CA MET A 125 4.73 -4.51 16.21
C MET A 125 4.26 -4.68 17.66
N GLU A 126 3.89 -5.88 18.08
CA GLU A 126 3.53 -6.14 19.49
C GLU A 126 4.72 -5.90 20.42
N ARG A 127 5.92 -6.39 20.06
CA ARG A 127 7.14 -6.12 20.84
C ARG A 127 7.49 -4.65 20.90
N ALA A 128 7.13 -3.88 19.86
CA ALA A 128 7.31 -2.42 19.80
C ALA A 128 6.24 -1.64 20.58
N GLY A 129 5.24 -2.32 21.17
CA GLY A 129 4.15 -1.69 21.91
C GLY A 129 2.96 -1.26 21.06
N GLY A 130 2.89 -1.71 19.81
CA GLY A 130 1.80 -1.43 18.88
C GLY A 130 2.29 -0.95 17.50
N GLY A 131 1.34 -0.60 16.63
CA GLY A 131 1.67 -0.16 15.29
C GLY A 131 0.47 0.25 14.44
N SER A 132 0.73 0.59 13.19
CA SER A 132 -0.31 0.91 12.21
C SER A 132 -0.03 0.24 10.87
N ILE A 133 -1.05 -0.42 10.33
CA ILE A 133 -1.02 -1.08 9.03
C ILE A 133 -1.97 -0.34 8.09
N VAL A 134 -1.49 0.02 6.91
CA VAL A 134 -2.28 0.64 5.85
C VAL A 134 -2.28 -0.26 4.63
N ASN A 135 -3.47 -0.71 4.23
CA ASN A 135 -3.68 -1.53 3.04
C ASN A 135 -4.13 -0.64 1.88
N ILE A 136 -3.36 -0.57 0.81
CA ILE A 136 -3.73 0.20 -0.39
C ILE A 136 -4.69 -0.62 -1.25
N SER A 137 -5.97 -0.29 -1.15
CA SER A 137 -7.02 -0.85 -1.98
C SER A 137 -7.18 -0.02 -3.28
N SER A 138 -8.40 0.32 -3.65
CA SER A 138 -8.76 1.12 -4.84
C SER A 138 -10.25 1.48 -4.80
N THR A 139 -10.69 2.49 -5.55
CA THR A 139 -12.12 2.66 -5.88
C THR A 139 -12.72 1.43 -6.56
N ALA A 140 -11.91 0.60 -7.23
CA ALA A 140 -12.35 -0.70 -7.75
C ALA A 140 -12.68 -1.74 -6.65
N GLY A 141 -12.34 -1.46 -5.39
CA GLY A 141 -12.79 -2.21 -4.20
C GLY A 141 -14.05 -1.63 -3.57
N LEU A 142 -14.54 -0.46 -4.01
CA LEU A 142 -15.75 0.19 -3.49
C LEU A 142 -16.94 0.06 -4.45
N ARG A 143 -16.67 0.02 -5.75
CA ARG A 143 -17.67 -0.13 -6.81
C ARG A 143 -17.19 -1.04 -7.92
N GLY A 144 -18.11 -1.56 -8.73
CA GLY A 144 -17.77 -2.31 -9.94
C GLY A 144 -16.98 -1.45 -10.94
N SER A 145 -16.01 -2.05 -11.60
CA SER A 145 -15.21 -1.41 -12.63
C SER A 145 -15.05 -2.36 -13.81
N ALA A 146 -15.57 -1.97 -14.96
CA ALA A 146 -15.38 -2.73 -16.18
C ALA A 146 -13.88 -2.87 -16.50
N ARG A 147 -13.49 -4.01 -17.10
CA ARG A 147 -12.09 -4.36 -17.43
C ARG A 147 -11.15 -4.44 -16.21
N ALA A 148 -11.69 -4.58 -15.00
CA ALA A 148 -10.91 -4.74 -13.78
C ALA A 148 -11.36 -5.98 -12.98
N PHE A 149 -11.80 -7.06 -13.67
CA PHE A 149 -12.47 -8.18 -13.01
C PHE A 149 -11.60 -8.82 -11.91
N ALA A 150 -10.42 -9.33 -12.25
CA ALA A 150 -9.51 -9.95 -11.28
C ALA A 150 -8.97 -8.92 -10.26
N TYR A 151 -8.56 -7.75 -10.74
CA TYR A 151 -8.09 -6.66 -9.88
C TYR A 151 -9.14 -6.22 -8.86
N GLY A 152 -10.36 -5.94 -9.34
CA GLY A 152 -11.48 -5.54 -8.48
C GLY A 152 -11.74 -6.57 -7.40
N ALA A 153 -11.82 -7.86 -7.75
CA ALA A 153 -12.02 -8.94 -6.78
C ALA A 153 -10.99 -8.89 -5.64
N THR A 154 -9.70 -8.69 -5.96
CA THR A 154 -8.66 -8.58 -4.92
C THR A 154 -8.81 -7.33 -4.07
N LYS A 155 -9.19 -6.19 -4.67
CA LYS A 155 -9.36 -4.92 -3.92
C LYS A 155 -10.61 -4.92 -3.04
N TRP A 156 -11.66 -5.66 -3.40
CA TRP A 156 -12.78 -5.96 -2.52
C TRP A 156 -12.36 -6.86 -1.35
N ALA A 157 -11.55 -7.89 -1.59
CA ALA A 157 -11.04 -8.76 -0.54
C ALA A 157 -10.25 -8.00 0.53
N LEU A 158 -9.45 -7.00 0.15
CA LEU A 158 -8.68 -6.17 1.09
C LEU A 158 -9.58 -5.45 2.12
N ARG A 159 -10.80 -5.09 1.75
CA ARG A 159 -11.76 -4.48 2.68
C ARG A 159 -12.12 -5.42 3.83
N GLY A 160 -12.53 -6.65 3.48
CA GLY A 160 -12.84 -7.69 4.48
C GLY A 160 -11.64 -8.02 5.35
N MET A 161 -10.47 -8.21 4.73
CA MET A 161 -9.21 -8.48 5.44
C MET A 161 -8.85 -7.35 6.41
N THR A 162 -9.00 -6.09 5.99
CA THR A 162 -8.73 -4.91 6.83
C THR A 162 -9.62 -4.91 8.07
N LYS A 163 -10.93 -5.14 7.90
CA LYS A 163 -11.91 -5.13 9.01
C LYS A 163 -11.67 -6.27 9.99
N SER A 164 -11.44 -7.50 9.48
CA SER A 164 -11.16 -8.65 10.32
C SER A 164 -9.86 -8.46 11.12
N ALA A 165 -8.78 -8.05 10.44
CA ALA A 165 -7.51 -7.78 11.10
C ALA A 165 -7.62 -6.64 12.13
N ALA A 166 -8.40 -5.59 11.85
CA ALA A 166 -8.63 -4.51 12.80
C ALA A 166 -9.28 -4.99 14.09
N LEU A 167 -10.28 -5.86 14.00
CA LEU A 167 -10.94 -6.45 15.19
C LEU A 167 -9.99 -7.33 16.02
N GLU A 168 -9.18 -8.15 15.34
CA GLU A 168 -8.27 -9.08 15.99
C GLU A 168 -7.05 -8.38 16.62
N LEU A 169 -6.57 -7.29 16.00
CA LEU A 169 -5.31 -6.64 16.36
C LEU A 169 -5.48 -5.39 17.23
N ALA A 170 -6.67 -4.78 17.29
CA ALA A 170 -6.91 -3.62 18.16
C ALA A 170 -6.58 -3.87 19.63
N PRO A 171 -6.96 -5.04 20.25
CA PRO A 171 -6.56 -5.34 21.62
C PRO A 171 -5.04 -5.47 21.83
N ARG A 172 -4.30 -5.63 20.73
CA ARG A 172 -2.83 -5.76 20.70
C ARG A 172 -2.13 -4.42 20.38
N GLY A 173 -2.88 -3.30 20.38
CA GLY A 173 -2.35 -1.97 20.09
C GLY A 173 -2.02 -1.72 18.63
N ILE A 174 -2.49 -2.57 17.70
CA ILE A 174 -2.21 -2.44 16.27
C ILE A 174 -3.48 -2.00 15.54
N ARG A 175 -3.41 -0.89 14.81
CA ARG A 175 -4.48 -0.36 13.98
C ARG A 175 -4.33 -0.86 12.53
N VAL A 176 -5.44 -1.15 11.86
CA VAL A 176 -5.44 -1.58 10.46
C VAL A 176 -6.51 -0.80 9.70
N ASN A 177 -6.10 -0.04 8.68
CA ASN A 177 -7.01 0.76 7.86
C ASN A 177 -6.75 0.53 6.37
N SER A 178 -7.70 0.85 5.52
CA SER A 178 -7.52 0.80 4.06
C SER A 178 -7.73 2.15 3.40
N VAL A 179 -6.90 2.43 2.42
CA VAL A 179 -7.00 3.61 1.54
C VAL A 179 -7.50 3.14 0.16
N HIS A 180 -8.41 3.90 -0.43
CA HIS A 180 -9.05 3.58 -1.70
C HIS A 180 -8.79 4.72 -2.70
N PRO A 181 -7.63 4.74 -3.38
CA PRO A 181 -7.32 5.76 -4.36
C PRO A 181 -8.23 5.68 -5.59
N GLY A 182 -8.58 6.84 -6.13
CA GLY A 182 -9.14 7.00 -7.46
C GLY A 182 -8.09 6.89 -8.57
N PRO A 183 -8.30 7.56 -9.72
CA PRO A 183 -7.27 7.70 -10.74
C PRO A 183 -6.11 8.56 -10.23
N ILE A 184 -4.95 7.95 -9.99
CA ILE A 184 -3.74 8.63 -9.50
C ILE A 184 -2.68 8.63 -10.59
N ALA A 185 -2.06 9.78 -10.85
CA ALA A 185 -0.99 9.94 -11.82
C ALA A 185 0.26 9.15 -11.39
N THR A 186 0.38 7.92 -11.88
CA THR A 186 1.47 6.99 -11.58
C THR A 186 1.73 6.08 -12.79
N PRO A 187 2.90 5.43 -12.89
CA PRO A 187 3.20 4.48 -13.97
C PRO A 187 2.19 3.34 -14.14
N MET A 188 1.40 3.03 -13.11
CA MET A 188 0.33 2.02 -13.21
C MET A 188 -0.76 2.43 -14.22
N LEU A 189 -0.96 3.72 -14.48
CA LEU A 189 -1.93 4.20 -15.46
C LEU A 189 -1.40 4.27 -16.89
N ASP A 190 -0.08 4.16 -17.10
CA ASP A 190 0.54 4.18 -18.43
C ASP A 190 0.15 2.95 -19.29
N ILE A 191 -0.46 1.95 -18.67
CA ILE A 191 -1.06 0.79 -19.36
C ILE A 191 -2.30 1.16 -20.19
N ARG A 192 -2.84 2.36 -20.02
CA ARG A 192 -4.02 2.89 -20.71
C ARG A 192 -3.62 3.97 -21.70
N THR A 193 -4.44 4.16 -22.74
CA THR A 193 -4.24 5.28 -23.65
C THR A 193 -4.61 6.62 -22.98
N PRO A 194 -4.09 7.75 -23.49
CA PRO A 194 -4.50 9.08 -23.02
C PRO A 194 -6.01 9.29 -23.07
N GLU A 195 -6.68 8.80 -24.14
CA GLU A 195 -8.12 8.90 -24.35
C GLU A 195 -8.91 8.09 -23.30
N GLU A 196 -8.46 6.86 -22.99
CA GLU A 196 -9.05 6.05 -21.93
C GLU A 196 -8.91 6.72 -20.55
N ASN A 197 -7.77 7.34 -20.29
CA ASN A 197 -7.56 8.09 -19.05
C ASN A 197 -8.44 9.35 -19.02
N ALA A 198 -8.55 10.11 -20.12
CA ALA A 198 -9.42 11.29 -20.21
C ALA A 198 -10.91 10.91 -20.01
N ALA A 199 -11.37 9.83 -20.65
CA ALA A 199 -12.74 9.34 -20.48
C ALA A 199 -13.07 8.98 -19.03
N ARG A 200 -12.11 8.45 -18.26
CA ARG A 200 -12.29 8.16 -16.83
C ARG A 200 -12.44 9.43 -15.99
N LEU A 201 -11.78 10.51 -16.37
CA LEU A 201 -11.85 11.75 -15.61
C LEU A 201 -13.23 12.41 -15.69
N THR A 202 -14.04 12.11 -16.71
CA THR A 202 -15.42 12.61 -16.78
C THR A 202 -16.30 12.11 -15.62
N SER A 203 -15.91 10.99 -14.98
CA SER A 203 -16.60 10.44 -13.81
C SER A 203 -15.99 10.89 -12.48
N VAL A 204 -14.97 11.75 -12.49
CA VAL A 204 -14.35 12.31 -11.29
C VAL A 204 -14.88 13.73 -11.08
N PRO A 205 -15.67 14.02 -10.04
CA PRO A 205 -16.22 15.37 -9.81
C PRO A 205 -15.17 16.48 -9.75
N MET A 206 -13.98 16.21 -9.21
CA MET A 206 -12.88 17.19 -9.19
C MET A 206 -12.21 17.39 -10.55
N GLY A 207 -12.58 16.65 -11.61
CA GLY A 207 -12.14 16.85 -13.00
C GLY A 207 -10.66 16.58 -13.27
N ARG A 208 -9.93 15.95 -12.36
CA ARG A 208 -8.49 15.67 -12.50
C ARG A 208 -8.09 14.34 -11.86
N GLN A 209 -6.94 13.84 -12.24
CA GLN A 209 -6.26 12.80 -11.47
C GLN A 209 -5.78 13.35 -10.14
N GLY A 210 -5.77 12.50 -9.12
CA GLY A 210 -5.01 12.76 -7.89
C GLY A 210 -3.52 12.54 -8.13
N THR A 211 -2.70 13.06 -7.24
CA THR A 211 -1.25 12.84 -7.22
C THR A 211 -0.88 11.73 -6.23
N ALA A 212 0.27 11.10 -6.43
CA ALA A 212 0.81 10.15 -5.47
C ALA A 212 1.07 10.81 -4.10
N GLU A 213 1.39 12.10 -4.08
CA GLU A 213 1.61 12.86 -2.85
C GLU A 213 0.30 13.05 -2.05
N GLU A 214 -0.84 13.30 -2.72
CA GLU A 214 -2.12 13.40 -2.03
C GLU A 214 -2.47 12.08 -1.33
N VAL A 215 -2.23 10.94 -1.98
CA VAL A 215 -2.41 9.62 -1.35
C VAL A 215 -1.43 9.41 -0.20
N ALA A 216 -0.15 9.70 -0.42
CA ALA A 216 0.89 9.52 0.58
C ALA A 216 0.62 10.33 1.86
N ARG A 217 0.11 11.56 1.77
CA ARG A 217 -0.27 12.36 2.94
C ARG A 217 -1.36 11.68 3.79
N LEU A 218 -2.35 11.05 3.16
CA LEU A 218 -3.37 10.25 3.88
C LEU A 218 -2.75 9.01 4.52
N VAL A 219 -1.85 8.32 3.82
CA VAL A 219 -1.13 7.16 4.36
C VAL A 219 -0.31 7.56 5.60
N LEU A 220 0.45 8.65 5.53
CA LEU A 220 1.20 9.17 6.67
C LEU A 220 0.29 9.52 7.85
N PHE A 221 -0.85 10.15 7.62
CA PHE A 221 -1.84 10.42 8.67
C PHE A 221 -2.28 9.11 9.35
N LEU A 222 -2.60 8.06 8.57
CA LEU A 222 -3.03 6.78 9.11
C LEU A 222 -1.92 6.02 9.85
N LEU A 223 -0.66 6.20 9.47
CA LEU A 223 0.50 5.63 10.16
C LEU A 223 0.84 6.38 11.46
N SER A 224 0.44 7.64 11.57
CA SER A 224 0.77 8.50 12.71
C SER A 224 -0.17 8.31 13.91
N ASP A 225 0.22 8.89 15.04
CA ASP A 225 -0.58 8.90 16.27
C ASP A 225 -1.80 9.86 16.16
N GLU A 226 -1.84 10.73 15.13
CA GLU A 226 -2.99 11.62 14.83
C GLU A 226 -4.26 10.82 14.49
N SER A 227 -4.12 9.58 14.00
CA SER A 227 -5.21 8.65 13.73
C SER A 227 -5.38 7.55 14.79
N SER A 228 -4.97 7.82 16.04
CA SER A 228 -4.91 6.83 17.14
C SER A 228 -6.26 6.17 17.46
N TYR A 229 -7.38 6.80 17.14
CA TYR A 229 -8.72 6.23 17.34
C TYR A 229 -9.36 5.67 16.06
N MET A 230 -8.55 5.43 15.01
CA MET A 230 -9.03 4.91 13.72
C MET A 230 -8.48 3.51 13.45
N THR A 231 -9.37 2.52 13.41
CA THR A 231 -9.07 1.16 12.95
C THR A 231 -10.26 0.58 12.20
N GLY A 232 -10.04 -0.29 11.22
CA GLY A 232 -11.09 -0.86 10.37
C GLY A 232 -11.73 0.13 9.38
N SER A 233 -11.20 1.34 9.28
CA SER A 233 -11.74 2.39 8.42
C SER A 233 -11.37 2.18 6.95
N GLU A 234 -12.28 2.60 6.07
CA GLU A 234 -12.13 2.60 4.61
C GLU A 234 -12.15 4.06 4.14
N LEU A 235 -11.02 4.56 3.66
CA LEU A 235 -10.89 5.97 3.28
C LEU A 235 -10.72 6.11 1.77
N ALA A 236 -11.74 6.65 1.10
CA ALA A 236 -11.63 7.03 -0.31
C ALA A 236 -10.81 8.32 -0.45
N ILE A 237 -9.91 8.32 -1.44
CA ILE A 237 -9.17 9.51 -1.90
C ILE A 237 -9.21 9.51 -3.42
N ASP A 238 -10.29 10.01 -3.98
CA ASP A 238 -10.70 9.70 -5.35
C ASP A 238 -11.32 10.89 -6.11
N GLY A 239 -11.29 12.08 -5.53
CA GLY A 239 -11.89 13.27 -6.12
C GLY A 239 -13.41 13.19 -6.28
N GLY A 240 -14.08 12.34 -5.47
CA GLY A 240 -15.52 12.13 -5.50
C GLY A 240 -15.99 11.07 -6.48
N ALA A 241 -15.09 10.28 -7.08
CA ALA A 241 -15.44 9.29 -8.10
C ALA A 241 -16.34 8.14 -7.60
N THR A 242 -16.51 7.97 -6.30
CA THR A 242 -17.36 6.92 -5.70
C THR A 242 -18.62 7.44 -5.00
N LEU A 243 -18.93 8.72 -5.17
CA LEU A 243 -20.18 9.32 -4.67
C LEU A 243 -21.38 8.88 -5.49
#